data_e9dbfe974078c384252c1ac648621e8b
#
_entry.id   e9dbfe974078c384252c1ac648621e8b
#
_cell.length_a   1.000
_cell.length_b   1.000
_cell.length_c   1.000
_cell.angle_alpha   90.00
_cell.angle_beta   90.00
_cell.angle_gamma   90.00
#
_symmetry.space_group_name_H-M   'P 1'
#
loop_
_entity.id
_entity.type
_entity.pdbx_description
1 polymer ?
#
loop_
_entity_poly.entity_id
_entity_poly.type
_entity_poly.pdbx_seq_one_letter_code
_entity_poly.pdbx_strand_id
1 'polypeptide(L)'
;MNFPARFYSDKRTQEILESLTIPFAVYQYIDKRVVTVALSKGFCDEFGFKCLEDAYAAMDNDMYRATHPDDKTRVADAAYRFAAFDIPYDIVYRTRTLKDPDYIILHAYGKSIYPKPDVRLCLTWYANEGHFSNEQGTYESVLNQTLRRFLEEDNQYRGAYYDYMTRLPNTVYFYELAEAGCKKMQEQNIDSAILFFDLTGLKHFNRWHGFEEGNRLICAVADILAKHFSS
;
A
#
# COMPACT_ATOMS: atom_id res chain seq x y z
N MET A 1 -22.67 4.08 -15.20
CA MET A 1 -21.79 3.11 -14.52
C MET A 1 -22.12 3.15 -13.04
N ASN A 2 -22.63 2.08 -12.47
CA ASN A 2 -22.80 2.00 -11.01
C ASN A 2 -21.39 1.71 -10.42
N PHE A 3 -20.76 2.73 -9.88
CA PHE A 3 -19.58 2.50 -9.06
C PHE A 3 -19.98 1.68 -7.82
N PRO A 4 -19.16 0.71 -7.41
CA PRO A 4 -19.47 -0.04 -6.21
C PRO A 4 -19.59 0.93 -5.03
N ALA A 5 -20.74 0.96 -4.37
CA ALA A 5 -20.92 1.76 -3.19
C ALA A 5 -20.10 1.20 -2.03
N ARG A 6 -19.66 2.05 -1.10
CA ARG A 6 -19.02 1.60 0.15
C ARG A 6 -19.90 0.52 0.78
N PHE A 7 -19.27 -0.60 1.13
CA PHE A 7 -19.96 -1.68 1.80
C PHE A 7 -20.30 -1.26 3.23
N TYR A 8 -21.54 -1.50 3.61
CA TYR A 8 -22.01 -1.35 4.97
C TYR A 8 -22.52 -2.70 5.44
N SER A 9 -21.95 -3.21 6.51
CA SER A 9 -22.49 -4.38 7.22
C SER A 9 -23.79 -3.98 7.91
N ASP A 10 -24.62 -4.98 8.24
CA ASP A 10 -25.73 -4.73 9.15
C ASP A 10 -25.19 -4.29 10.54
N LYS A 11 -26.05 -3.62 11.31
CA LYS A 11 -25.67 -3.04 12.61
C LYS A 11 -25.04 -4.07 13.56
N ARG A 12 -25.58 -5.28 13.60
CA ARG A 12 -25.10 -6.34 14.48
C ARG A 12 -23.71 -6.83 14.08
N THR A 13 -23.49 -7.03 12.80
CA THR A 13 -22.19 -7.40 12.24
C THR A 13 -21.15 -6.32 12.50
N GLN A 14 -21.52 -5.05 12.33
CA GLN A 14 -20.64 -3.91 12.62
C GLN A 14 -20.24 -3.89 14.11
N GLU A 15 -21.21 -4.01 15.02
CA GLU A 15 -20.98 -4.07 16.47
C GLU A 15 -20.05 -5.23 16.87
N ILE A 16 -20.20 -6.40 16.24
CA ILE A 16 -19.32 -7.55 16.47
C ILE A 16 -17.88 -7.22 16.01
N LEU A 17 -17.69 -6.73 14.80
CA LEU A 17 -16.37 -6.39 14.26
C LEU A 17 -15.66 -5.34 15.13
N GLU A 18 -16.40 -4.30 15.52
CA GLU A 18 -15.88 -3.21 16.34
C GLU A 18 -15.56 -3.64 17.78
N SER A 19 -16.24 -4.67 18.32
CA SER A 19 -15.98 -5.21 19.66
C SER A 19 -14.77 -6.15 19.75
N LEU A 20 -14.19 -6.58 18.61
CA LEU A 20 -13.06 -7.49 18.62
C LEU A 20 -11.86 -6.86 19.33
N THR A 21 -11.21 -7.66 20.19
CA THR A 21 -10.04 -7.24 20.97
C THR A 21 -8.70 -7.46 20.26
N ILE A 22 -8.71 -8.19 19.14
CA ILE A 22 -7.53 -8.34 18.27
C ILE A 22 -7.38 -7.09 17.39
N PRO A 23 -6.17 -6.61 17.10
CA PRO A 23 -5.93 -5.52 16.15
C PRO A 23 -6.35 -5.94 14.74
N PHE A 24 -7.47 -5.40 14.27
CA PHE A 24 -8.12 -5.83 13.04
C PHE A 24 -8.78 -4.67 12.32
N ALA A 25 -8.69 -4.67 11.00
CA ALA A 25 -9.37 -3.71 10.13
C ALA A 25 -9.97 -4.39 8.90
N VAL A 26 -11.03 -3.81 8.38
CA VAL A 26 -11.65 -4.19 7.11
C VAL A 26 -11.57 -3.01 6.16
N TYR A 27 -11.03 -3.26 4.98
CA TYR A 27 -10.91 -2.26 3.92
C TYR A 27 -11.66 -2.69 2.66
N GLN A 28 -11.97 -1.72 1.83
CA GLN A 28 -12.55 -1.93 0.51
C GLN A 28 -11.85 -0.99 -0.49
N TYR A 29 -11.64 -1.46 -1.72
CA TYR A 29 -11.16 -0.61 -2.80
C TYR A 29 -12.34 -0.03 -3.58
N ILE A 30 -12.50 1.30 -3.53
CA ILE A 30 -13.59 2.04 -4.19
C ILE A 30 -13.02 3.34 -4.74
N ASP A 31 -13.49 3.75 -5.91
CA ASP A 31 -13.12 5.05 -6.51
C ASP A 31 -11.60 5.29 -6.50
N LYS A 32 -10.88 4.22 -6.84
CA LYS A 32 -9.40 4.23 -6.96
C LYS A 32 -8.63 4.46 -5.64
N ARG A 33 -9.26 4.22 -4.52
CA ARG A 33 -8.62 4.31 -3.20
C ARG A 33 -9.09 3.22 -2.25
N VAL A 34 -8.25 2.92 -1.29
CA VAL A 34 -8.59 2.04 -0.18
C VAL A 34 -9.36 2.85 0.86
N VAL A 35 -10.54 2.38 1.22
CA VAL A 35 -11.39 3.00 2.25
C VAL A 35 -11.57 2.06 3.43
N THR A 36 -11.70 2.62 4.63
CA THR A 36 -11.91 1.86 5.85
C THR A 36 -13.38 1.50 5.99
N VAL A 37 -13.70 0.21 6.15
CA VAL A 37 -15.06 -0.31 6.35
C VAL A 37 -15.34 -0.59 7.83
N ALA A 38 -14.40 -1.25 8.52
CA ALA A 38 -14.51 -1.52 9.96
C ALA A 38 -13.13 -1.48 10.63
N LEU A 39 -13.11 -1.03 11.88
CA LEU A 39 -11.97 -1.08 12.78
C LEU A 39 -12.39 -1.76 14.08
N SER A 40 -11.53 -2.59 14.65
CA SER A 40 -11.79 -3.23 15.93
C SER A 40 -11.37 -2.35 17.12
N LYS A 41 -11.93 -2.65 18.29
CA LYS A 41 -11.42 -2.10 19.55
C LYS A 41 -9.93 -2.42 19.74
N GLY A 42 -9.51 -3.65 19.39
CA GLY A 42 -8.10 -4.03 19.43
C GLY A 42 -7.20 -3.17 18.55
N PHE A 43 -7.70 -2.69 17.40
CA PHE A 43 -6.98 -1.71 16.58
C PHE A 43 -6.79 -0.39 17.34
N CYS A 44 -7.84 0.14 17.97
CA CYS A 44 -7.74 1.34 18.79
C CYS A 44 -6.77 1.16 19.95
N ASP A 45 -6.87 0.03 20.64
CA ASP A 45 -5.99 -0.30 21.76
C ASP A 45 -4.53 -0.41 21.30
N GLU A 46 -4.22 -1.05 20.17
CA GLU A 46 -2.86 -1.19 19.67
C GLU A 46 -2.26 0.17 19.26
N PHE A 47 -2.98 0.94 18.45
CA PHE A 47 -2.47 2.20 17.91
C PHE A 47 -2.66 3.40 18.86
N GLY A 48 -3.34 3.23 20.00
CA GLY A 48 -3.50 4.25 21.03
C GLY A 48 -4.60 5.28 20.77
N PHE A 49 -5.60 4.93 19.94
CA PHE A 49 -6.78 5.78 19.76
C PHE A 49 -7.70 5.74 20.98
N LYS A 50 -8.29 6.87 21.33
CA LYS A 50 -9.20 6.97 22.48
C LYS A 50 -10.55 6.35 22.20
N CYS A 51 -11.01 6.41 20.95
CA CYS A 51 -12.28 5.85 20.50
C CYS A 51 -12.21 5.45 19.02
N LEU A 52 -13.21 4.70 18.56
CA LEU A 52 -13.32 4.26 17.17
C LEU A 52 -13.49 5.43 16.21
N GLU A 53 -14.23 6.46 16.59
CA GLU A 53 -14.47 7.65 15.77
C GLU A 53 -13.17 8.36 15.41
N ASP A 54 -12.25 8.53 16.39
CA ASP A 54 -10.93 9.12 16.17
C ASP A 54 -10.08 8.23 15.23
N ALA A 55 -10.17 6.92 15.39
CA ALA A 55 -9.46 5.97 14.54
C ALA A 55 -9.97 6.00 13.09
N TYR A 56 -11.28 5.99 12.88
CA TYR A 56 -11.88 6.12 11.55
C TYR A 56 -11.48 7.43 10.86
N ALA A 57 -11.63 8.56 11.57
CA ALA A 57 -11.25 9.87 11.03
C ALA A 57 -9.79 9.92 10.62
N ALA A 58 -8.94 9.30 11.42
CA ALA A 58 -7.51 9.24 11.18
C ALA A 58 -7.15 8.38 9.96
N MET A 59 -7.77 7.21 9.81
CA MET A 59 -7.54 6.30 8.69
C MET A 59 -8.09 6.85 7.37
N ASP A 60 -9.26 7.50 7.41
CA ASP A 60 -9.85 8.11 6.21
C ASP A 60 -9.07 9.35 5.73
N ASN A 61 -8.36 10.06 6.64
CA ASN A 61 -7.54 11.21 6.28
C ASN A 61 -6.19 10.80 5.67
N ASP A 62 -5.38 10.04 6.39
CA ASP A 62 -4.09 9.48 5.93
C ASP A 62 -3.75 8.23 6.74
N MET A 63 -4.04 7.05 6.18
CA MET A 63 -3.78 5.77 6.83
C MET A 63 -2.28 5.46 6.99
N TYR A 64 -1.40 6.14 6.24
CA TYR A 64 0.04 5.94 6.29
C TYR A 64 0.79 7.02 7.05
N ARG A 65 0.10 7.96 7.73
CA ARG A 65 0.70 9.12 8.40
C ARG A 65 1.79 8.75 9.40
N ALA A 66 1.60 7.65 10.13
CA ALA A 66 2.51 7.18 11.17
C ALA A 66 3.59 6.22 10.65
N THR A 67 3.47 5.75 9.41
CA THR A 67 4.44 4.85 8.77
C THR A 67 5.77 5.57 8.55
N HIS A 68 6.88 4.85 8.79
CA HIS A 68 8.22 5.39 8.53
C HIS A 68 8.34 5.86 7.07
N PRO A 69 8.95 7.04 6.81
CA PRO A 69 9.01 7.61 5.45
C PRO A 69 9.53 6.63 4.39
N ASP A 70 10.59 5.86 4.71
CA ASP A 70 11.17 4.90 3.77
C ASP A 70 10.24 3.71 3.46
N ASP A 71 9.30 3.40 4.36
CA ASP A 71 8.39 2.25 4.23
C ASP A 71 7.05 2.65 3.57
N LYS A 72 6.69 3.95 3.56
CA LYS A 72 5.38 4.44 3.09
C LYS A 72 5.01 3.94 1.70
N THR A 73 5.91 4.12 0.73
CA THR A 73 5.63 3.74 -0.66
C THR A 73 5.41 2.24 -0.78
N ARG A 74 6.25 1.43 -0.11
CA ARG A 74 6.16 -0.03 -0.11
C ARG A 74 4.86 -0.53 0.51
N VAL A 75 4.48 0.03 1.65
CA VAL A 75 3.24 -0.33 2.35
C VAL A 75 2.01 0.07 1.53
N ALA A 76 2.01 1.27 0.96
CA ALA A 76 0.91 1.75 0.12
C ALA A 76 0.74 0.89 -1.15
N ASP A 77 1.84 0.54 -1.81
CA ASP A 77 1.81 -0.35 -2.98
C ASP A 77 1.28 -1.74 -2.64
N ALA A 78 1.79 -2.36 -1.56
CA ALA A 78 1.30 -3.66 -1.12
C ALA A 78 -0.20 -3.64 -0.77
N ALA A 79 -0.67 -2.61 -0.07
CA ALA A 79 -2.08 -2.43 0.25
C ALA A 79 -2.94 -2.23 -1.01
N TYR A 80 -2.46 -1.44 -1.98
CA TYR A 80 -3.13 -1.25 -3.26
C TYR A 80 -3.22 -2.56 -4.05
N ARG A 81 -2.13 -3.31 -4.17
CA ARG A 81 -2.11 -4.60 -4.89
C ARG A 81 -3.05 -5.62 -4.25
N PHE A 82 -3.07 -5.68 -2.94
CA PHE A 82 -4.01 -6.52 -2.21
C PHE A 82 -5.45 -6.10 -2.47
N ALA A 83 -5.76 -4.82 -2.30
CA ALA A 83 -7.12 -4.31 -2.41
C ALA A 83 -7.64 -4.28 -3.85
N ALA A 84 -6.80 -3.96 -4.85
CA ALA A 84 -7.19 -3.86 -6.24
C ALA A 84 -7.13 -5.19 -7.01
N PHE A 85 -6.13 -6.03 -6.73
CA PHE A 85 -5.81 -7.21 -7.56
C PHE A 85 -5.87 -8.54 -6.81
N ASP A 86 -6.21 -8.55 -5.52
CA ASP A 86 -6.25 -9.76 -4.67
C ASP A 86 -4.88 -10.46 -4.52
N ILE A 87 -3.81 -9.67 -4.61
CA ILE A 87 -2.46 -10.18 -4.36
C ILE A 87 -2.28 -10.36 -2.85
N PRO A 88 -1.68 -11.46 -2.37
CA PRO A 88 -1.49 -11.70 -0.94
C PRO A 88 -0.87 -10.50 -0.22
N TYR A 89 -1.42 -10.13 0.93
CA TYR A 89 -0.92 -9.05 1.77
C TYR A 89 -0.26 -9.63 3.01
N ASP A 90 1.05 -9.53 3.04
CA ASP A 90 1.89 -9.97 4.15
C ASP A 90 3.12 -9.06 4.15
N ILE A 91 3.20 -8.14 5.12
CA ILE A 91 4.19 -7.08 5.10
C ILE A 91 4.62 -6.67 6.50
N VAL A 92 5.92 -6.51 6.67
CA VAL A 92 6.53 -5.98 7.90
C VAL A 92 7.04 -4.57 7.63
N TYR A 93 6.72 -3.61 8.49
CA TYR A 93 7.12 -2.22 8.32
C TYR A 93 7.22 -1.49 9.66
N ARG A 94 7.87 -0.33 9.63
CA ARG A 94 8.03 0.54 10.80
C ARG A 94 6.88 1.54 10.87
N THR A 95 6.24 1.66 12.01
CA THR A 95 5.19 2.65 12.27
C THR A 95 5.30 3.19 13.69
N ARG A 96 4.66 4.32 13.93
CA ARG A 96 4.47 4.88 15.28
C ARG A 96 3.05 4.63 15.74
N THR A 97 2.87 4.66 17.05
CA THR A 97 1.55 4.67 17.68
C THR A 97 1.32 6.00 18.39
N LEU A 98 0.10 6.25 18.83
CA LEU A 98 -0.18 7.43 19.68
C LEU A 98 0.29 7.23 21.13
N LYS A 99 0.66 5.99 21.49
CA LYS A 99 1.18 5.64 22.81
C LYS A 99 2.69 5.86 22.93
N ASP A 100 3.39 5.73 21.79
CA ASP A 100 4.84 5.72 21.75
C ASP A 100 5.35 6.55 20.57
N PRO A 101 6.23 7.54 20.80
CA PRO A 101 6.84 8.33 19.75
C PRO A 101 7.88 7.55 18.93
N ASP A 102 8.41 6.44 19.48
CA ASP A 102 9.40 5.62 18.82
C ASP A 102 8.75 4.69 17.78
N TYR A 103 9.52 4.24 16.81
CA TYR A 103 9.03 3.31 15.82
C TYR A 103 8.93 1.90 16.41
N ILE A 104 7.82 1.24 16.14
CA ILE A 104 7.64 -0.20 16.35
C ILE A 104 7.74 -0.93 15.00
N ILE A 105 8.04 -2.22 15.06
CA ILE A 105 7.95 -3.13 13.93
C ILE A 105 6.53 -3.71 13.93
N LEU A 106 5.78 -3.43 12.88
CA LEU A 106 4.43 -3.91 12.71
C LEU A 106 4.38 -4.93 11.58
N HIS A 107 3.83 -6.11 11.86
CA HIS A 107 3.51 -7.12 10.86
C HIS A 107 2.02 -7.01 10.52
N ALA A 108 1.70 -6.71 9.26
CA ALA A 108 0.33 -6.66 8.76
C ALA A 108 0.14 -7.74 7.70
N TYR A 109 -0.90 -8.56 7.87
CA TYR A 109 -1.26 -9.58 6.92
C TYR A 109 -2.76 -9.57 6.66
N GLY A 110 -3.17 -9.96 5.46
CA GLY A 110 -4.54 -9.79 5.03
C GLY A 110 -5.07 -10.93 4.18
N LYS A 111 -6.39 -11.04 4.18
CA LYS A 111 -7.15 -11.99 3.38
C LYS A 111 -8.38 -11.32 2.79
N SER A 112 -8.64 -11.57 1.52
CA SER A 112 -9.88 -11.12 0.87
C SER A 112 -11.05 -12.02 1.18
N ILE A 113 -12.23 -11.42 1.33
CA ILE A 113 -13.52 -12.11 1.38
C ILE A 113 -14.49 -11.44 0.41
N TYR A 114 -15.48 -12.20 -0.02
CA TYR A 114 -16.49 -11.77 -0.98
C TYR A 114 -17.88 -11.93 -0.37
N PRO A 115 -18.37 -10.94 0.42
CA PRO A 115 -19.72 -11.00 1.01
C PRO A 115 -20.83 -10.99 -0.06
N LYS A 116 -20.53 -10.47 -1.25
CA LYS A 116 -21.34 -10.54 -2.47
C LYS A 116 -20.41 -10.74 -3.67
N PRO A 117 -20.92 -11.25 -4.81
CA PRO A 117 -20.09 -11.53 -5.99
C PRO A 117 -19.28 -10.34 -6.51
N ASP A 118 -19.83 -9.13 -6.36
CA ASP A 118 -19.26 -7.86 -6.82
C ASP A 118 -18.59 -7.02 -5.72
N VAL A 119 -18.57 -7.53 -4.49
CA VAL A 119 -18.01 -6.81 -3.34
C VAL A 119 -16.86 -7.61 -2.74
N ARG A 120 -15.64 -7.07 -2.84
CA ARG A 120 -14.46 -7.61 -2.17
C ARG A 120 -14.13 -6.76 -0.96
N LEU A 121 -13.92 -7.41 0.17
CA LEU A 121 -13.42 -6.80 1.40
C LEU A 121 -12.05 -7.39 1.74
N CYS A 122 -11.15 -6.52 2.18
CA CYS A 122 -9.79 -6.84 2.60
C CYS A 122 -9.74 -6.87 4.13
N LEU A 123 -9.69 -8.05 4.71
CA LEU A 123 -9.52 -8.25 6.14
C LEU A 123 -8.03 -8.17 6.45
N THR A 124 -7.65 -7.33 7.39
CA THR A 124 -6.24 -7.12 7.75
C THR A 124 -6.05 -7.23 9.25
N TRP A 125 -5.08 -8.02 9.68
CA TRP A 125 -4.65 -8.19 11.06
C TRP A 125 -3.29 -7.54 11.25
N TYR A 126 -3.05 -7.08 12.47
CA TYR A 126 -1.82 -6.41 12.84
C TYR A 126 -1.21 -7.08 14.06
N ALA A 127 0.08 -7.36 14.00
CA ALA A 127 0.87 -7.85 15.11
C ALA A 127 2.04 -6.91 15.39
N ASN A 128 2.18 -6.49 16.64
CA ASN A 128 3.30 -5.69 17.08
C ASN A 128 4.46 -6.62 17.43
N GLU A 129 5.55 -6.55 16.67
CA GLU A 129 6.75 -7.36 16.82
C GLU A 129 7.81 -6.71 17.73
N GLY A 130 7.48 -5.57 18.33
CA GLY A 130 8.35 -4.85 19.26
C GLY A 130 8.92 -3.55 18.72
N HIS A 131 9.79 -2.93 19.51
CA HIS A 131 10.40 -1.65 19.15
C HIS A 131 11.46 -1.80 18.05
N PHE A 132 11.50 -0.83 17.14
CA PHE A 132 12.58 -0.69 16.19
C PHE A 132 13.78 -0.02 16.87
N SER A 133 14.91 -0.73 16.97
CA SER A 133 16.17 -0.19 17.46
C SER A 133 17.30 -0.35 16.45
N ASN A 134 18.17 0.64 16.36
CA ASN A 134 19.39 0.57 15.56
C ASN A 134 20.59 0.01 16.37
N GLU A 135 20.42 -0.29 17.64
CA GLU A 135 21.49 -0.78 18.50
C GLU A 135 21.75 -2.28 18.27
N GLN A 136 23.03 -2.62 18.13
CA GLN A 136 23.47 -4.02 17.97
C GLN A 136 23.65 -4.65 19.37
N GLY A 137 23.00 -5.79 19.63
CA GLY A 137 23.37 -6.65 20.77
C GLY A 137 22.28 -7.08 21.73
N THR A 138 21.00 -6.79 21.49
CA THR A 138 19.87 -7.20 22.35
C THR A 138 18.91 -8.17 21.62
N TYR A 139 17.93 -8.71 22.32
CA TYR A 139 16.82 -9.51 21.71
C TYR A 139 16.15 -8.76 20.55
N GLU A 140 16.06 -7.44 20.64
CA GLU A 140 15.62 -6.52 19.57
C GLU A 140 16.48 -6.62 18.30
N SER A 141 17.76 -7.05 18.43
CA SER A 141 18.63 -7.24 17.27
C SER A 141 18.13 -8.36 16.34
N VAL A 142 17.46 -9.38 16.84
CA VAL A 142 16.89 -10.48 16.05
C VAL A 142 15.70 -9.98 15.24
N LEU A 143 14.80 -9.20 15.85
CA LEU A 143 13.67 -8.57 15.15
C LEU A 143 14.18 -7.57 14.11
N ASN A 144 15.18 -6.77 14.43
CA ASN A 144 15.81 -5.86 13.49
C ASN A 144 16.51 -6.59 12.34
N GLN A 145 17.14 -7.73 12.58
CA GLN A 145 17.71 -8.58 11.54
C GLN A 145 16.61 -9.13 10.62
N THR A 146 15.51 -9.58 11.19
CA THR A 146 14.35 -10.05 10.44
C THR A 146 13.80 -8.94 9.56
N LEU A 147 13.58 -7.74 10.13
CA LEU A 147 13.15 -6.58 9.35
C LEU A 147 14.14 -6.22 8.24
N ARG A 148 15.44 -6.21 8.53
CA ARG A 148 16.48 -5.95 7.51
C ARG A 148 16.43 -6.95 6.38
N ARG A 149 16.27 -8.24 6.69
CA ARG A 149 16.11 -9.28 5.67
C ARG A 149 14.89 -9.04 4.80
N PHE A 150 13.75 -8.71 5.39
CA PHE A 150 12.54 -8.35 4.63
C PHE A 150 12.76 -7.10 3.77
N LEU A 151 13.46 -6.08 4.28
CA LEU A 151 13.78 -4.88 3.50
C LEU A 151 14.78 -5.16 2.39
N GLU A 152 15.72 -6.08 2.59
CA GLU A 152 16.67 -6.52 1.55
C GLU A 152 15.95 -7.34 0.48
N GLU A 153 15.09 -8.27 0.86
CA GLU A 153 14.23 -9.04 -0.04
C GLU A 153 13.30 -8.10 -0.82
N ASP A 154 12.70 -7.08 -0.16
CA ASP A 154 11.90 -6.07 -0.81
C ASP A 154 12.70 -5.18 -1.77
N ASN A 155 13.93 -4.82 -1.43
CA ASN A 155 14.81 -4.10 -2.34
C ASN A 155 15.18 -4.93 -3.57
N GLN A 156 15.42 -6.24 -3.41
CA GLN A 156 15.60 -7.17 -4.53
C GLN A 156 14.30 -7.28 -5.36
N TYR A 157 13.17 -7.37 -4.70
CA TYR A 157 11.85 -7.37 -5.33
C TYR A 157 11.60 -6.06 -6.10
N ARG A 158 11.88 -4.90 -5.50
CA ARG A 158 11.77 -3.61 -6.18
C ARG A 158 12.68 -3.51 -7.39
N GLY A 159 13.92 -3.97 -7.29
CA GLY A 159 14.84 -4.04 -8.42
C GLY A 159 14.35 -4.96 -9.53
N ALA A 160 13.59 -6.03 -9.19
CA ALA A 160 12.99 -6.93 -10.15
C ALA A 160 11.74 -6.36 -10.85
N TYR A 161 10.96 -5.48 -10.18
CA TYR A 161 9.65 -5.03 -10.64
C TYR A 161 9.55 -3.53 -10.93
N TYR A 162 10.44 -2.71 -10.37
CA TYR A 162 10.42 -1.25 -10.56
C TYR A 162 11.72 -0.73 -11.18
N ASP A 163 11.59 0.28 -12.00
CA ASP A 163 12.73 1.05 -12.50
C ASP A 163 13.37 1.85 -11.35
N TYR A 164 14.69 1.73 -11.19
CA TYR A 164 15.41 2.30 -10.05
C TYR A 164 15.39 3.83 -10.02
N MET A 165 15.27 4.47 -11.18
CA MET A 165 15.34 5.92 -11.34
C MET A 165 13.97 6.57 -11.23
N THR A 166 13.00 6.08 -11.98
CA THR A 166 11.64 6.64 -12.05
C THR A 166 10.70 6.11 -11.00
N ARG A 167 11.01 4.98 -10.39
CA ARG A 167 10.14 4.26 -9.44
C ARG A 167 8.82 3.77 -10.05
N LEU A 168 8.67 3.88 -11.35
CA LEU A 168 7.54 3.27 -12.06
C LEU A 168 7.76 1.76 -12.25
N PRO A 169 6.68 0.98 -12.43
CA PRO A 169 6.81 -0.42 -12.83
C PRO A 169 7.72 -0.57 -14.02
N ASN A 170 8.68 -1.48 -13.95
CA ASN A 170 9.50 -1.82 -15.11
C ASN A 170 8.66 -2.59 -16.15
N THR A 171 9.25 -2.87 -17.30
CA THR A 171 8.54 -3.51 -18.41
C THR A 171 7.89 -4.85 -18.02
N VAL A 172 8.58 -5.68 -17.23
CA VAL A 172 8.06 -6.99 -16.78
C VAL A 172 6.82 -6.80 -15.92
N TYR A 173 6.94 -5.98 -14.90
CA TYR A 173 5.85 -5.73 -13.96
C TYR A 173 4.68 -4.98 -14.62
N PHE A 174 4.96 -4.06 -15.54
CA PHE A 174 3.92 -3.41 -16.35
C PHE A 174 3.06 -4.44 -17.11
N TYR A 175 3.66 -5.43 -17.75
CA TYR A 175 2.88 -6.44 -18.46
C TYR A 175 2.04 -7.31 -17.53
N GLU A 176 2.54 -7.68 -16.35
CA GLU A 176 1.76 -8.40 -15.35
C GLU A 176 0.53 -7.60 -14.90
N LEU A 177 0.73 -6.33 -14.57
CA LEU A 177 -0.35 -5.42 -14.17
C LEU A 177 -1.35 -5.18 -15.31
N ALA A 178 -0.85 -4.99 -16.53
CA ALA A 178 -1.69 -4.78 -17.72
C ALA A 178 -2.54 -6.02 -18.03
N GLU A 179 -1.97 -7.22 -17.95
CA GLU A 179 -2.71 -8.46 -18.18
C GLU A 179 -3.83 -8.64 -17.13
N ALA A 180 -3.51 -8.43 -15.84
CA ALA A 180 -4.51 -8.51 -14.77
C ALA A 180 -5.60 -7.45 -14.94
N GLY A 181 -5.21 -6.22 -15.31
CA GLY A 181 -6.13 -5.12 -15.58
C GLY A 181 -7.04 -5.39 -16.78
N CYS A 182 -6.48 -5.87 -17.88
CA CYS A 182 -7.25 -6.21 -19.10
C CYS A 182 -8.29 -7.29 -18.84
N LYS A 183 -7.94 -8.36 -18.11
CA LYS A 183 -8.90 -9.41 -17.74
C LYS A 183 -10.09 -8.83 -16.97
N LYS A 184 -9.81 -8.01 -15.97
CA LYS A 184 -10.85 -7.37 -15.17
C LYS A 184 -11.73 -6.43 -15.99
N MET A 185 -11.15 -5.66 -16.91
CA MET A 185 -11.90 -4.78 -17.81
C MET A 185 -12.78 -5.58 -18.78
N GLN A 186 -12.27 -6.69 -19.35
CA GLN A 186 -13.04 -7.58 -20.21
C GLN A 186 -14.26 -8.18 -19.50
N GLU A 187 -14.12 -8.62 -18.25
CA GLU A 187 -15.23 -9.11 -17.42
C GLU A 187 -16.33 -8.06 -17.22
N GLN A 188 -15.95 -6.78 -17.26
CA GLN A 188 -16.87 -5.64 -17.11
C GLN A 188 -17.35 -5.06 -18.45
N ASN A 189 -16.97 -5.65 -19.60
CA ASN A 189 -17.20 -5.12 -20.95
C ASN A 189 -16.69 -3.68 -21.11
N ILE A 190 -15.53 -3.36 -20.54
CA ILE A 190 -14.86 -2.07 -20.67
C ILE A 190 -13.64 -2.25 -21.57
N ASP A 191 -13.54 -1.41 -22.60
CA ASP A 191 -12.37 -1.38 -23.46
C ASP A 191 -11.15 -0.83 -22.74
N SER A 192 -9.99 -1.42 -22.98
CA SER A 192 -8.70 -0.98 -22.45
C SER A 192 -7.76 -0.57 -23.57
N ALA A 193 -6.87 0.37 -23.30
CA ALA A 193 -5.85 0.82 -24.25
C ALA A 193 -4.49 0.96 -23.56
N ILE A 194 -3.43 0.72 -24.32
CA ILE A 194 -2.06 0.98 -23.91
C ILE A 194 -1.57 2.23 -24.65
N LEU A 195 -1.06 3.19 -23.87
CA LEU A 195 -0.45 4.40 -24.40
C LEU A 195 1.07 4.30 -24.30
N PHE A 196 1.76 4.59 -25.39
CA PHE A 196 3.21 4.68 -25.44
C PHE A 196 3.63 6.14 -25.53
N PHE A 197 4.53 6.55 -24.63
CA PHE A 197 5.13 7.88 -24.65
C PHE A 197 6.63 7.77 -24.94
N ASP A 198 7.13 8.58 -25.87
CA ASP A 198 8.56 8.65 -26.17
C ASP A 198 9.07 10.09 -25.96
N LEU A 199 10.21 10.20 -25.28
CA LEU A 199 10.91 11.45 -25.06
C LEU A 199 11.85 11.77 -26.23
N THR A 200 11.28 12.38 -27.26
CA THR A 200 12.05 12.77 -28.45
C THR A 200 13.08 13.85 -28.10
N GLY A 201 14.31 13.66 -28.55
CA GLY A 201 15.38 14.65 -28.38
C GLY A 201 16.19 14.52 -27.09
N LEU A 202 15.93 13.52 -26.22
CA LEU A 202 16.67 13.30 -24.98
C LEU A 202 18.18 13.17 -25.20
N LYS A 203 18.61 12.56 -26.31
CA LYS A 203 20.04 12.44 -26.67
C LYS A 203 20.68 13.81 -26.92
N HIS A 204 19.97 14.75 -27.56
CA HIS A 204 20.44 16.12 -27.75
C HIS A 204 20.45 16.87 -26.42
N PHE A 205 19.42 16.75 -25.62
CA PHE A 205 19.35 17.35 -24.29
C PHE A 205 20.53 16.93 -23.42
N ASN A 206 20.85 15.62 -23.37
CA ASN A 206 21.96 15.07 -22.59
C ASN A 206 23.31 15.60 -23.08
N ARG A 207 23.45 15.86 -24.38
CA ARG A 207 24.70 16.44 -24.96
C ARG A 207 24.94 17.86 -24.49
N TRP A 208 23.86 18.65 -24.29
CA TRP A 208 23.95 20.06 -23.92
C TRP A 208 23.97 20.26 -22.39
N HIS A 209 23.26 19.42 -21.64
CA HIS A 209 23.02 19.62 -20.22
C HIS A 209 23.64 18.53 -19.34
N GLY A 210 24.16 17.48 -19.93
CA GLY A 210 24.70 16.33 -19.21
C GLY A 210 23.67 15.27 -18.85
N PHE A 211 24.15 14.07 -18.51
CA PHE A 211 23.30 12.92 -18.20
C PHE A 211 22.47 13.12 -16.91
N GLU A 212 23.00 13.83 -15.93
CA GLU A 212 22.27 14.08 -14.67
C GLU A 212 20.99 14.90 -14.91
N GLU A 213 21.08 15.94 -15.75
CA GLU A 213 19.89 16.74 -16.10
C GLU A 213 18.92 15.93 -16.96
N GLY A 214 19.41 15.07 -17.85
CA GLY A 214 18.57 14.14 -18.58
C GLY A 214 17.82 13.16 -17.67
N ASN A 215 18.49 12.63 -16.64
CA ASN A 215 17.85 11.78 -15.63
C ASN A 215 16.77 12.54 -14.85
N ARG A 216 17.02 13.80 -14.48
CA ARG A 216 16.01 14.68 -13.84
C ARG A 216 14.80 14.90 -14.75
N LEU A 217 15.04 15.12 -16.05
CA LEU A 217 13.97 15.26 -17.03
C LEU A 217 13.12 13.99 -17.12
N ILE A 218 13.74 12.80 -17.19
CA ILE A 218 13.03 11.53 -17.22
C ILE A 218 12.18 11.35 -15.95
N CYS A 219 12.75 11.62 -14.76
CA CYS A 219 12.01 11.57 -13.50
C CYS A 219 10.82 12.55 -13.47
N ALA A 220 11.02 13.78 -13.94
CA ALA A 220 9.94 14.77 -13.99
C ALA A 220 8.78 14.33 -14.90
N VAL A 221 9.10 13.71 -16.06
CA VAL A 221 8.08 13.14 -16.94
C VAL A 221 7.37 11.96 -16.28
N ALA A 222 8.12 11.08 -15.61
CA ALA A 222 7.55 9.96 -14.85
C ALA A 222 6.57 10.45 -13.77
N ASP A 223 6.94 11.49 -13.03
CA ASP A 223 6.08 12.11 -12.01
C ASP A 223 4.81 12.72 -12.62
N ILE A 224 4.91 13.37 -13.78
CA ILE A 224 3.75 13.91 -14.50
C ILE A 224 2.82 12.77 -14.92
N LEU A 225 3.35 11.69 -15.51
CA LEU A 225 2.57 10.53 -15.92
C LEU A 225 1.91 9.86 -14.71
N ALA A 226 2.66 9.62 -13.65
CA ALA A 226 2.13 9.06 -12.40
C ALA A 226 0.98 9.93 -11.85
N LYS A 227 1.13 11.25 -11.83
CA LYS A 227 0.10 12.17 -11.33
C LYS A 227 -1.18 12.16 -12.18
N HIS A 228 -1.08 11.98 -13.50
CA HIS A 228 -2.23 12.06 -14.40
C HIS A 228 -2.90 10.71 -14.66
N PHE A 229 -2.14 9.62 -14.56
CA PHE A 229 -2.60 8.27 -14.85
C PHE A 229 -2.61 7.36 -13.61
N SER A 230 -2.15 7.84 -12.45
CA SER A 230 -2.34 7.12 -11.19
C SER A 230 -3.83 7.01 -10.91
N SER A 231 -4.26 5.80 -10.80
CA SER A 231 -5.63 5.47 -10.42
C SER A 231 -5.77 5.50 -8.93
#